data_33b3f86959ff1330031d8152010089f5
#
_entry.id   33b3f86959ff1330031d8152010089f5
#
_cell.length_a   1.000
_cell.length_b   1.000
_cell.length_c   1.000
_cell.angle_alpha   90.00
_cell.angle_beta   90.00
_cell.angle_gamma   90.00
#
_symmetry.space_group_name_H-M   'P 1'
#
loop_
_entity.id
_entity.type
_entity.pdbx_description
1 polymer ?
#
loop_
_entity_poly.entity_id
_entity_poly.type
_entity_poly.pdbx_seq_one_letter_code
_entity_poly.pdbx_strand_id
1 'polypeptide(L)'
;FHPEMFTFENVMILFVAVMLADVVLLNTFNALGLPTSTTVSLIFELLGASIAVAMFTIWNDPSLSFADLGNYINTEKAMVMISGILLSVVIAFTVGAILMYVSRVIFSFKYAKSLRRYGAIWCGLAIVGIVYFAIFKGMKSSGLISDDFNHLINDHIVLSLGAIWIISSVILLILQQMKVNILKITILAGTFALALAFAGNDLVNFIGV
;
A
#
# COMPACT_ATOMS: atom_id res chain seq x y z
N PHE A 1 -8.91 -6.24 -18.10
CA PHE A 1 -9.39 -6.46 -19.48
C PHE A 1 -8.67 -7.66 -20.09
N HIS A 2 -9.12 -8.13 -21.25
CA HIS A 2 -8.52 -9.19 -22.04
C HIS A 2 -7.70 -8.56 -23.20
N PRO A 3 -6.35 -8.43 -23.06
CA PRO A 3 -5.53 -7.72 -24.03
C PRO A 3 -5.59 -8.33 -25.45
N GLU A 4 -5.79 -9.65 -25.53
CA GLU A 4 -5.91 -10.43 -26.77
C GLU A 4 -7.11 -10.03 -27.62
N MET A 5 -8.12 -9.38 -27.04
CA MET A 5 -9.32 -8.90 -27.74
C MET A 5 -9.16 -7.51 -28.33
N PHE A 6 -8.04 -6.82 -28.04
CA PHE A 6 -7.78 -5.48 -28.53
C PHE A 6 -6.64 -5.48 -29.55
N THR A 7 -6.74 -4.61 -30.55
CA THR A 7 -5.61 -4.34 -31.43
C THR A 7 -4.53 -3.57 -30.68
N PHE A 8 -3.29 -3.65 -31.14
CA PHE A 8 -2.18 -2.89 -30.54
C PHE A 8 -2.48 -1.39 -30.46
N GLU A 9 -3.09 -0.83 -31.51
CA GLU A 9 -3.50 0.58 -31.56
C GLU A 9 -4.52 0.91 -30.45
N ASN A 10 -5.53 0.06 -30.26
CA ASN A 10 -6.53 0.23 -29.20
C ASN A 10 -5.91 0.17 -27.82
N VAL A 11 -4.94 -0.71 -27.60
CA VAL A 11 -4.21 -0.81 -26.32
C VAL A 11 -3.41 0.45 -26.06
N MET A 12 -2.74 1.01 -27.07
CA MET A 12 -2.00 2.28 -26.95
C MET A 12 -2.93 3.45 -26.61
N ILE A 13 -4.08 3.54 -27.28
CA ILE A 13 -5.10 4.57 -26.98
C ILE A 13 -5.61 4.42 -25.53
N LEU A 14 -5.84 3.18 -25.09
CA LEU A 14 -6.29 2.88 -23.75
C LEU A 14 -5.28 3.38 -22.71
N PHE A 15 -3.99 3.07 -22.87
CA PHE A 15 -2.97 3.52 -21.93
C PHE A 15 -2.79 5.05 -21.92
N VAL A 16 -2.84 5.69 -23.08
CA VAL A 16 -2.78 7.16 -23.16
C VAL A 16 -3.98 7.79 -22.44
N ALA A 17 -5.18 7.21 -22.61
CA ALA A 17 -6.40 7.68 -21.91
C ALA A 17 -6.27 7.54 -20.39
N VAL A 18 -5.75 6.41 -19.90
CA VAL A 18 -5.49 6.19 -18.47
C VAL A 18 -4.50 7.21 -17.93
N MET A 19 -3.36 7.42 -18.62
CA MET A 19 -2.36 8.40 -18.17
C MET A 19 -2.90 9.82 -18.11
N LEU A 20 -3.71 10.23 -19.08
CA LEU A 20 -4.34 11.55 -19.08
C LEU A 20 -5.37 11.69 -17.95
N ALA A 21 -6.19 10.66 -17.73
CA ALA A 21 -7.18 10.65 -16.67
C ALA A 21 -6.51 10.73 -15.29
N ASP A 22 -5.47 9.92 -15.07
CA ASP A 22 -4.72 9.88 -13.80
C ASP A 22 -4.09 11.24 -13.48
N VAL A 23 -3.43 11.90 -14.45
CA VAL A 23 -2.86 13.23 -14.28
C VAL A 23 -3.94 14.25 -13.88
N VAL A 24 -5.09 14.25 -14.54
CA VAL A 24 -6.19 15.19 -14.23
C VAL A 24 -6.77 14.89 -12.86
N LEU A 25 -7.01 13.62 -12.54
CA LEU A 25 -7.60 13.20 -11.28
C LEU A 25 -6.67 13.50 -10.12
N LEU A 26 -5.40 13.05 -10.17
CA LEU A 26 -4.44 13.28 -9.10
C LEU A 26 -4.19 14.77 -8.86
N ASN A 27 -4.06 15.57 -9.94
CA ASN A 27 -3.89 17.02 -9.81
C ASN A 27 -5.11 17.67 -9.14
N THR A 28 -6.31 17.25 -9.50
CA THR A 28 -7.56 17.76 -8.90
C THR A 28 -7.64 17.41 -7.40
N PHE A 29 -7.39 16.16 -7.04
CA PHE A 29 -7.42 15.74 -5.63
C PHE A 29 -6.34 16.44 -4.80
N ASN A 30 -5.12 16.59 -5.35
CA ASN A 30 -4.05 17.32 -4.69
C ASN A 30 -4.39 18.80 -4.50
N ALA A 31 -4.98 19.44 -5.50
CA ALA A 31 -5.38 20.84 -5.42
C ALA A 31 -6.48 21.07 -4.36
N LEU A 32 -7.37 20.08 -4.18
CA LEU A 32 -8.41 20.11 -3.14
C LEU A 32 -7.92 19.64 -1.77
N GLY A 33 -6.68 19.17 -1.66
CA GLY A 33 -6.12 18.63 -0.41
C GLY A 33 -6.78 17.30 0.02
N LEU A 34 -7.35 16.55 -0.91
CA LEU A 34 -8.02 15.29 -0.64
C LEU A 34 -7.04 14.12 -0.81
N PRO A 35 -6.91 13.23 0.18
CA PRO A 35 -6.08 12.04 0.02
C PRO A 35 -6.71 11.09 -0.99
N THR A 36 -5.90 10.59 -1.91
CA THR A 36 -6.32 9.58 -2.89
C THR A 36 -5.32 8.42 -2.93
N SER A 37 -5.76 7.29 -3.46
CA SER A 37 -4.92 6.12 -3.69
C SER A 37 -4.64 6.01 -5.19
N THR A 38 -3.39 6.20 -5.59
CA THR A 38 -2.94 6.06 -6.98
C THR A 38 -3.22 4.66 -7.54
N THR A 39 -3.01 3.61 -6.76
CA THR A 39 -3.31 2.23 -7.19
C THR A 39 -4.79 2.02 -7.47
N VAL A 40 -5.68 2.51 -6.61
CA VAL A 40 -7.13 2.40 -6.80
C VAL A 40 -7.57 3.21 -8.01
N SER A 41 -7.07 4.44 -8.15
CA SER A 41 -7.32 5.31 -9.30
C SER A 41 -6.97 4.59 -10.61
N LEU A 42 -5.74 4.11 -10.73
CA LEU A 42 -5.22 3.43 -11.91
C LEU A 42 -6.06 2.18 -12.29
N ILE A 43 -6.47 1.37 -11.30
CA ILE A 43 -7.31 0.19 -11.55
C ILE A 43 -8.67 0.58 -12.14
N PHE A 44 -9.33 1.60 -11.57
CA PHE A 44 -10.63 2.04 -12.06
C PHE A 44 -10.54 2.81 -13.39
N GLU A 45 -9.49 3.56 -13.61
CA GLU A 45 -9.22 4.23 -14.88
C GLU A 45 -8.96 3.21 -15.99
N LEU A 46 -8.14 2.18 -15.71
CA LEU A 46 -7.87 1.10 -16.65
C LEU A 46 -9.16 0.33 -16.99
N LEU A 47 -10.01 0.06 -16.00
CA LEU A 47 -11.29 -0.59 -16.21
C LEU A 47 -12.21 0.32 -17.06
N GLY A 48 -12.32 1.60 -16.72
CA GLY A 48 -13.13 2.56 -17.45
C GLY A 48 -12.68 2.76 -18.90
N ALA A 49 -11.37 2.92 -19.11
CA ALA A 49 -10.80 3.07 -20.44
C ALA A 49 -11.02 1.79 -21.30
N SER A 50 -10.85 0.60 -20.71
CA SER A 50 -11.08 -0.67 -21.41
C SER A 50 -12.55 -0.84 -21.82
N ILE A 51 -13.50 -0.44 -20.97
CA ILE A 51 -14.92 -0.43 -21.27
C ILE A 51 -15.21 0.54 -22.44
N ALA A 52 -14.67 1.76 -22.37
CA ALA A 52 -14.92 2.78 -23.40
C ALA A 52 -14.39 2.35 -24.78
N VAL A 53 -13.16 1.81 -24.83
CA VAL A 53 -12.55 1.33 -26.08
C VAL A 53 -13.32 0.11 -26.61
N ALA A 54 -13.72 -0.82 -25.74
CA ALA A 54 -14.53 -1.98 -26.15
C ALA A 54 -15.90 -1.54 -26.71
N MET A 55 -16.57 -0.59 -26.05
CA MET A 55 -17.85 -0.05 -26.54
C MET A 55 -17.67 0.64 -27.91
N PHE A 56 -16.59 1.40 -28.11
CA PHE A 56 -16.31 2.02 -29.39
C PHE A 56 -16.04 1.00 -30.49
N THR A 57 -15.31 -0.07 -30.18
CA THR A 57 -15.04 -1.18 -31.11
C THR A 57 -16.34 -1.88 -31.52
N ILE A 58 -17.20 -2.20 -30.55
CA ILE A 58 -18.50 -2.83 -30.77
C ILE A 58 -19.44 -1.92 -31.60
N TRP A 59 -19.40 -0.61 -31.33
CA TRP A 59 -20.24 0.35 -32.09
C TRP A 59 -19.84 0.42 -33.58
N ASN A 60 -18.56 0.29 -33.87
CA ASN A 60 -18.06 0.39 -35.24
C ASN A 60 -18.11 -0.92 -36.02
N ASP A 61 -18.36 -2.06 -35.38
CA ASP A 61 -18.46 -3.37 -36.02
C ASP A 61 -19.90 -3.91 -35.96
N PRO A 62 -20.64 -3.91 -37.09
CA PRO A 62 -22.04 -4.40 -37.13
C PRO A 62 -22.18 -5.88 -36.78
N SER A 63 -21.10 -6.64 -36.77
CA SER A 63 -21.10 -8.08 -36.44
C SER A 63 -21.12 -8.33 -34.92
N LEU A 64 -20.79 -7.31 -34.09
CA LEU A 64 -20.70 -7.38 -32.65
C LEU A 64 -21.93 -6.79 -31.96
N SER A 65 -22.29 -7.34 -30.83
CA SER A 65 -23.40 -6.88 -29.97
C SER A 65 -22.85 -6.39 -28.61
N PHE A 66 -23.64 -5.56 -27.92
CA PHE A 66 -23.32 -5.16 -26.54
C PHE A 66 -23.20 -6.35 -25.58
N ALA A 67 -23.77 -7.52 -25.91
CA ALA A 67 -23.56 -8.75 -25.15
C ALA A 67 -22.09 -9.23 -25.17
N ASP A 68 -21.35 -8.87 -26.23
CA ASP A 68 -19.94 -9.25 -26.41
C ASP A 68 -18.98 -8.43 -25.53
N LEU A 69 -19.46 -7.38 -24.86
CA LEU A 69 -18.67 -6.56 -23.93
C LEU A 69 -17.99 -7.42 -22.83
N GLY A 70 -18.66 -8.49 -22.39
CA GLY A 70 -18.11 -9.44 -21.43
C GLY A 70 -16.85 -10.18 -21.92
N ASN A 71 -16.63 -10.28 -23.22
CA ASN A 71 -15.44 -10.91 -23.80
C ASN A 71 -14.21 -10.00 -23.73
N TYR A 72 -14.42 -8.68 -23.66
CA TYR A 72 -13.37 -7.66 -23.57
C TYR A 72 -12.92 -7.41 -22.15
N ILE A 73 -13.82 -7.63 -21.16
CA ILE A 73 -13.59 -7.26 -19.77
C ILE A 73 -13.51 -8.51 -18.90
N ASN A 74 -12.42 -8.65 -18.17
CA ASN A 74 -12.29 -9.72 -17.18
C ASN A 74 -13.06 -9.33 -15.90
N THR A 75 -14.37 -9.60 -15.92
CA THR A 75 -15.28 -9.25 -14.82
C THR A 75 -14.93 -9.97 -13.53
N GLU A 76 -14.42 -11.21 -13.60
CA GLU A 76 -14.01 -11.98 -12.44
C GLU A 76 -12.85 -11.29 -11.70
N LYS A 77 -11.78 -10.94 -12.42
CA LYS A 77 -10.65 -10.21 -11.84
C LYS A 77 -11.04 -8.82 -11.33
N ALA A 78 -11.90 -8.12 -12.05
CA ALA A 78 -12.40 -6.81 -11.61
C ALA A 78 -13.16 -6.93 -10.27
N MET A 79 -14.06 -7.91 -10.13
CA MET A 79 -14.81 -8.15 -8.90
C MET A 79 -13.88 -8.57 -7.73
N VAL A 80 -12.87 -9.39 -7.98
CA VAL A 80 -11.87 -9.77 -6.96
C VAL A 80 -11.09 -8.54 -6.49
N MET A 81 -10.68 -7.65 -7.40
CA MET A 81 -9.97 -6.42 -7.03
C MET A 81 -10.86 -5.46 -6.24
N ILE A 82 -12.08 -5.20 -6.69
CA ILE A 82 -13.03 -4.32 -6.00
C ILE A 82 -13.36 -4.86 -4.60
N SER A 83 -13.69 -6.14 -4.49
CA SER A 83 -13.98 -6.76 -3.20
C SER A 83 -12.76 -6.76 -2.27
N GLY A 84 -11.55 -6.98 -2.81
CA GLY A 84 -10.30 -6.88 -2.06
C GLY A 84 -10.06 -5.48 -1.50
N ILE A 85 -10.30 -4.44 -2.29
CA ILE A 85 -10.20 -3.03 -1.86
C ILE A 85 -11.18 -2.76 -0.70
N LEU A 86 -12.45 -3.11 -0.87
CA LEU A 86 -13.46 -2.90 0.18
C LEU A 86 -13.13 -3.67 1.46
N LEU A 87 -12.72 -4.93 1.32
CA LEU A 87 -12.35 -5.78 2.45
C LEU A 87 -11.11 -5.22 3.18
N SER A 88 -10.13 -4.69 2.46
CA SER A 88 -8.93 -4.09 3.05
C SER A 88 -9.24 -2.91 3.96
N VAL A 89 -10.22 -2.08 3.59
CA VAL A 89 -10.69 -0.95 4.42
C VAL A 89 -11.29 -1.44 5.73
N VAL A 90 -12.16 -2.47 5.68
CA VAL A 90 -12.78 -3.04 6.88
C VAL A 90 -11.72 -3.65 7.81
N ILE A 91 -10.78 -4.40 7.25
CA ILE A 91 -9.68 -5.02 8.02
C ILE A 91 -8.81 -3.92 8.66
N ALA A 92 -8.38 -2.92 7.89
CA ALA A 92 -7.54 -1.83 8.37
C ALA A 92 -8.21 -1.05 9.51
N PHE A 93 -9.49 -0.72 9.35
CA PHE A 93 -10.28 -0.05 10.40
C PHE A 93 -10.36 -0.90 11.67
N THR A 94 -10.70 -2.18 11.53
CA THR A 94 -10.88 -3.09 12.68
C THR A 94 -9.56 -3.28 13.43
N VAL A 95 -8.47 -3.58 12.72
CA VAL A 95 -7.14 -3.76 13.32
C VAL A 95 -6.66 -2.46 13.96
N GLY A 96 -6.84 -1.32 13.29
CA GLY A 96 -6.50 -0.01 13.82
C GLY A 96 -7.26 0.33 15.11
N ALA A 97 -8.57 0.04 15.14
CA ALA A 97 -9.40 0.24 16.34
C ALA A 97 -8.94 -0.64 17.52
N ILE A 98 -8.63 -1.92 17.26
CA ILE A 98 -8.11 -2.85 18.27
C ILE A 98 -6.77 -2.35 18.82
N LEU A 99 -5.82 -1.99 17.95
CA LEU A 99 -4.51 -1.49 18.35
C LEU A 99 -4.62 -0.19 19.16
N MET A 100 -5.52 0.72 18.75
CA MET A 100 -5.77 1.95 19.49
C MET A 100 -6.38 1.66 20.87
N TYR A 101 -7.33 0.72 20.95
CA TYR A 101 -7.92 0.30 22.22
C TYR A 101 -6.87 -0.28 23.15
N VAL A 102 -6.05 -1.22 22.67
CA VAL A 102 -4.96 -1.83 23.45
C VAL A 102 -3.97 -0.77 23.93
N SER A 103 -3.57 0.15 23.04
CA SER A 103 -2.68 1.25 23.39
C SER A 103 -3.27 2.13 24.50
N ARG A 104 -4.55 2.45 24.44
CA ARG A 104 -5.24 3.23 25.49
C ARG A 104 -5.35 2.49 26.81
N VAL A 105 -5.51 1.19 26.79
CA VAL A 105 -5.51 0.37 28.02
C VAL A 105 -4.12 0.36 28.69
N ILE A 106 -3.05 0.20 27.89
CA ILE A 106 -1.66 0.18 28.38
C ILE A 106 -1.22 1.57 28.85
N PHE A 107 -1.52 2.61 28.06
CA PHE A 107 -1.15 4.00 28.32
C PHE A 107 -2.36 4.82 28.75
N SER A 108 -2.83 4.57 29.98
CA SER A 108 -3.93 5.29 30.63
C SER A 108 -3.58 6.77 30.88
N PHE A 109 -4.47 7.55 31.49
CA PHE A 109 -4.35 8.99 31.74
C PHE A 109 -3.01 9.44 32.36
N LYS A 110 -2.33 8.58 33.12
CA LYS A 110 -0.99 8.82 33.65
C LYS A 110 0.09 8.21 32.75
N TYR A 111 0.02 8.50 31.45
CA TYR A 111 0.87 7.91 30.41
C TYR A 111 2.38 8.00 30.69
N ALA A 112 2.85 9.07 31.37
CA ALA A 112 4.28 9.25 31.62
C ALA A 112 4.90 8.13 32.47
N LYS A 113 4.17 7.58 33.45
CA LYS A 113 4.64 6.45 34.28
C LYS A 113 4.62 5.14 33.49
N SER A 114 3.54 4.88 32.74
CA SER A 114 3.40 3.70 31.89
C SER A 114 4.41 3.72 30.74
N LEU A 115 4.64 4.90 30.14
CA LEU A 115 5.63 5.09 29.08
C LEU A 115 7.05 4.79 29.58
N ARG A 116 7.38 5.20 30.82
CA ARG A 116 8.69 4.88 31.41
C ARG A 116 8.89 3.38 31.62
N ARG A 117 7.83 2.61 31.88
CA ARG A 117 7.90 1.16 32.16
C ARG A 117 7.77 0.32 30.89
N TYR A 118 6.82 0.63 30.03
CA TYR A 118 6.43 -0.19 28.89
C TYR A 118 6.73 0.47 27.53
N GLY A 119 7.11 1.76 27.54
CA GLY A 119 7.24 2.55 26.34
C GLY A 119 8.27 1.99 25.36
N ALA A 120 9.43 1.59 25.85
CA ALA A 120 10.49 1.04 24.99
C ALA A 120 10.09 -0.29 24.33
N ILE A 121 9.38 -1.16 25.07
CA ILE A 121 8.88 -2.44 24.55
C ILE A 121 7.81 -2.21 23.50
N TRP A 122 6.87 -1.30 23.78
CA TRP A 122 5.78 -0.95 22.86
C TRP A 122 6.29 -0.24 21.60
N CYS A 123 7.16 0.74 21.76
CA CYS A 123 7.81 1.41 20.65
C CYS A 123 8.70 0.46 19.85
N GLY A 124 9.38 -0.48 20.52
CA GLY A 124 10.14 -1.55 19.86
C GLY A 124 9.25 -2.41 18.97
N LEU A 125 8.06 -2.80 19.45
CA LEU A 125 7.09 -3.53 18.64
C LEU A 125 6.62 -2.71 17.43
N ALA A 126 6.38 -1.42 17.61
CA ALA A 126 6.06 -0.52 16.50
C ALA A 126 7.19 -0.44 15.48
N ILE A 127 8.45 -0.36 15.92
CA ILE A 127 9.63 -0.37 15.04
C ILE A 127 9.72 -1.68 14.24
N VAL A 128 9.41 -2.83 14.84
CA VAL A 128 9.36 -4.10 14.09
C VAL A 128 8.37 -4.04 12.95
N GLY A 129 7.14 -3.56 13.22
CA GLY A 129 6.12 -3.38 12.17
C GLY A 129 6.57 -2.41 11.08
N ILE A 130 7.21 -1.30 11.46
CA ILE A 130 7.78 -0.30 10.54
C ILE A 130 8.86 -0.91 9.66
N VAL A 131 9.83 -1.61 10.26
CA VAL A 131 10.95 -2.25 9.54
C VAL A 131 10.43 -3.35 8.60
N TYR A 132 9.52 -4.20 9.09
CA TYR A 132 8.88 -5.21 8.26
C TYR A 132 8.20 -4.58 7.02
N PHE A 133 7.43 -3.55 7.24
CA PHE A 133 6.71 -2.86 6.16
C PHE A 133 7.68 -2.18 5.17
N ALA A 134 8.71 -1.49 5.67
CA ALA A 134 9.72 -0.82 4.84
C ALA A 134 10.50 -1.83 3.99
N ILE A 135 10.97 -2.94 4.58
CA ILE A 135 11.74 -3.97 3.88
C ILE A 135 10.85 -4.71 2.87
N PHE A 136 9.71 -5.26 3.31
CA PHE A 136 8.90 -6.14 2.47
C PHE A 136 8.04 -5.42 1.44
N LYS A 137 7.64 -4.18 1.69
CA LYS A 137 6.85 -3.36 0.75
C LYS A 137 7.68 -2.32 0.02
N GLY A 138 8.54 -1.59 0.73
CA GLY A 138 9.29 -0.49 0.12
C GLY A 138 10.49 -0.94 -0.69
N MET A 139 11.27 -1.91 -0.20
CA MET A 139 12.55 -2.27 -0.82
C MET A 139 12.50 -3.50 -1.73
N LYS A 140 11.54 -4.41 -1.54
CA LYS A 140 11.39 -5.60 -2.39
C LYS A 140 11.07 -5.22 -3.84
N SER A 141 10.29 -4.18 -4.06
CA SER A 141 9.93 -3.68 -5.39
C SER A 141 11.06 -2.92 -6.09
N SER A 142 12.05 -2.43 -5.33
CA SER A 142 13.16 -1.62 -5.87
C SER A 142 14.38 -2.43 -6.32
N GLY A 143 14.39 -3.76 -6.10
CA GLY A 143 15.54 -4.62 -6.41
C GLY A 143 16.79 -4.34 -5.58
N LEU A 144 16.70 -3.52 -4.53
CA LEU A 144 17.83 -3.16 -3.67
C LEU A 144 18.23 -4.26 -2.68
N ILE A 145 17.37 -5.25 -2.48
CA ILE A 145 17.63 -6.37 -1.57
C ILE A 145 17.98 -7.60 -2.40
N SER A 146 19.11 -8.26 -2.07
CA SER A 146 19.50 -9.50 -2.73
C SER A 146 18.52 -10.62 -2.38
N ASP A 147 18.33 -11.55 -3.31
CA ASP A 147 17.41 -12.67 -3.15
C ASP A 147 17.82 -13.58 -1.97
N ASP A 148 19.12 -13.73 -1.72
CA ASP A 148 19.66 -14.50 -0.59
C ASP A 148 19.22 -13.92 0.75
N PHE A 149 19.22 -12.58 0.90
CA PHE A 149 18.76 -11.90 2.12
C PHE A 149 17.24 -12.05 2.31
N ASN A 150 16.47 -12.00 1.23
CA ASN A 150 15.04 -12.25 1.25
C ASN A 150 14.71 -13.69 1.69
N HIS A 151 15.45 -14.68 1.19
CA HIS A 151 15.29 -16.08 1.57
C HIS A 151 15.60 -16.29 3.05
N LEU A 152 16.71 -15.74 3.53
CA LEU A 152 17.13 -15.87 4.92
C LEU A 152 16.12 -15.28 5.91
N ILE A 153 15.50 -14.14 5.57
CA ILE A 153 14.47 -13.53 6.42
C ILE A 153 13.15 -14.34 6.33
N ASN A 154 12.76 -14.81 5.16
CA ASN A 154 11.50 -15.54 4.99
C ASN A 154 11.53 -16.91 5.66
N ASP A 155 12.67 -17.62 5.60
CA ASP A 155 12.80 -18.95 6.21
C ASP A 155 12.71 -18.91 7.75
N HIS A 156 13.12 -17.78 8.36
CA HIS A 156 13.10 -17.59 9.81
C HIS A 156 12.41 -16.28 10.23
N ILE A 157 11.28 -15.96 9.60
CA ILE A 157 10.61 -14.67 9.78
C ILE A 157 10.28 -14.35 11.25
N VAL A 158 9.80 -15.32 12.01
CA VAL A 158 9.46 -15.13 13.42
C VAL A 158 10.69 -14.82 14.26
N LEU A 159 11.79 -15.52 13.98
CA LEU A 159 13.07 -15.32 14.70
C LEU A 159 13.69 -13.97 14.35
N SER A 160 13.65 -13.59 13.07
CA SER A 160 14.14 -12.30 12.59
C SER A 160 13.37 -11.13 13.18
N LEU A 161 12.03 -11.21 13.17
CA LEU A 161 11.17 -10.18 13.78
C LEU A 161 11.36 -10.11 15.29
N GLY A 162 11.52 -11.25 15.96
CA GLY A 162 11.83 -11.31 17.39
C GLY A 162 13.19 -10.69 17.73
N ALA A 163 14.21 -10.94 16.93
CA ALA A 163 15.52 -10.34 17.09
C ALA A 163 15.47 -8.81 16.91
N ILE A 164 14.79 -8.33 15.85
CA ILE A 164 14.59 -6.90 15.60
C ILE A 164 13.85 -6.25 16.78
N TRP A 165 12.83 -6.93 17.33
CA TRP A 165 12.09 -6.43 18.47
C TRP A 165 12.97 -6.27 19.71
N ILE A 166 13.77 -7.27 20.05
CA ILE A 166 14.67 -7.24 21.21
C ILE A 166 15.71 -6.13 21.03
N ILE A 167 16.38 -6.09 19.88
CA ILE A 167 17.41 -5.08 19.57
C ILE A 167 16.83 -3.67 19.65
N SER A 168 15.71 -3.42 18.98
CA SER A 168 15.09 -2.09 18.98
C SER A 168 14.58 -1.69 20.37
N SER A 169 14.02 -2.63 21.14
CA SER A 169 13.60 -2.38 22.51
C SER A 169 14.77 -2.02 23.43
N VAL A 170 15.91 -2.71 23.30
CA VAL A 170 17.14 -2.40 24.06
C VAL A 170 17.68 -1.03 23.70
N ILE A 171 17.77 -0.71 22.40
CA ILE A 171 18.22 0.61 21.93
C ILE A 171 17.29 1.71 22.48
N LEU A 172 15.98 1.52 22.39
CA LEU A 172 15.02 2.50 22.90
C LEU A 172 15.08 2.64 24.43
N LEU A 173 15.37 1.57 25.16
CA LEU A 173 15.60 1.64 26.61
C LEU A 173 16.83 2.50 26.95
N ILE A 174 17.93 2.31 26.24
CA ILE A 174 19.16 3.11 26.42
C ILE A 174 18.86 4.58 26.12
N LEU A 175 18.22 4.87 24.99
CA LEU A 175 17.85 6.24 24.61
C LEU A 175 16.89 6.88 25.63
N GLN A 176 15.96 6.11 26.17
CA GLN A 176 15.07 6.57 27.23
C GLN A 176 15.80 6.93 28.53
N GLN A 177 16.84 6.17 28.91
CA GLN A 177 17.71 6.50 30.04
C GLN A 177 18.50 7.80 29.80
N MET A 178 18.89 8.05 28.55
CA MET A 178 19.52 9.31 28.13
C MET A 178 18.54 10.49 28.05
N LYS A 179 17.28 10.33 28.53
CA LYS A 179 16.19 11.31 28.48
C LYS A 179 15.76 11.73 27.07
N VAL A 180 16.06 10.93 26.06
CA VAL A 180 15.59 11.15 24.69
C VAL A 180 14.12 10.76 24.57
N ASN A 181 13.35 11.51 23.80
CA ASN A 181 11.93 11.23 23.59
C ASN A 181 11.76 10.09 22.57
N ILE A 182 11.57 8.87 23.10
CA ILE A 182 11.41 7.65 22.29
C ILE A 182 10.17 7.68 21.40
N LEU A 183 9.08 8.34 21.82
CA LEU A 183 7.87 8.50 21.01
C LEU A 183 8.17 9.32 19.74
N LYS A 184 8.94 10.40 19.88
CA LYS A 184 9.33 11.23 18.75
C LYS A 184 10.16 10.42 17.74
N ILE A 185 11.10 9.60 18.20
CA ILE A 185 11.90 8.73 17.34
C ILE A 185 11.00 7.73 16.60
N THR A 186 10.11 7.06 17.32
CA THR A 186 9.20 6.07 16.74
C THR A 186 8.27 6.69 15.70
N ILE A 187 7.73 7.88 15.97
CA ILE A 187 6.86 8.61 15.02
C ILE A 187 7.66 9.01 13.77
N LEU A 188 8.87 9.55 13.93
CA LEU A 188 9.72 9.92 12.80
C LEU A 188 10.10 8.71 11.94
N ALA A 189 10.46 7.59 12.57
CA ALA A 189 10.72 6.34 11.87
C ALA A 189 9.48 5.83 11.11
N GLY A 190 8.30 5.91 11.72
CA GLY A 190 7.03 5.56 11.09
C GLY A 190 6.69 6.45 9.89
N THR A 191 6.88 7.76 10.04
CA THR A 191 6.66 8.72 8.96
C THR A 191 7.61 8.47 7.78
N PHE A 192 8.89 8.21 8.08
CA PHE A 192 9.87 7.88 7.04
C PHE A 192 9.53 6.60 6.30
N ALA A 193 9.19 5.52 7.02
CA ALA A 193 8.83 4.25 6.41
C ALA A 193 7.54 4.34 5.59
N LEU A 194 6.57 5.11 6.06
CA LEU A 194 5.32 5.36 5.33
C LEU A 194 5.60 6.13 4.03
N ALA A 195 6.42 7.18 4.09
CA ALA A 195 6.82 7.93 2.90
C ALA A 195 7.57 7.05 1.88
N LEU A 196 8.50 6.21 2.36
CA LEU A 196 9.24 5.26 1.52
C LEU A 196 8.31 4.25 0.85
N ALA A 197 7.35 3.71 1.59
CA ALA A 197 6.42 2.73 1.06
C ALA A 197 5.44 3.33 0.05
N PHE A 198 4.96 4.56 0.28
CA PHE A 198 4.14 5.27 -0.71
C PHE A 198 4.95 5.57 -1.97
N ALA A 199 6.16 6.13 -1.83
CA ALA A 199 7.02 6.43 -2.98
C ALA A 199 7.32 5.17 -3.80
N GLY A 200 7.62 4.04 -3.15
CA GLY A 200 7.86 2.76 -3.84
C GLY A 200 6.63 2.22 -4.56
N ASN A 201 5.45 2.33 -3.96
CA ASN A 201 4.20 1.88 -4.58
C ASN A 201 3.82 2.75 -5.78
N ASP A 202 3.93 4.07 -5.65
CA ASP A 202 3.59 4.99 -6.72
C ASP A 202 4.56 4.86 -7.90
N LEU A 203 5.85 4.70 -7.63
CA LEU A 203 6.87 4.50 -8.66
C LEU A 203 6.59 3.24 -9.51
N VAL A 204 6.21 2.14 -8.87
CA VAL A 204 5.88 0.89 -9.58
C VAL A 204 4.65 1.06 -10.48
N ASN A 205 3.65 1.81 -10.04
CA ASN A 205 2.46 2.07 -10.84
C ASN A 205 2.76 2.85 -12.13
N PHE A 206 3.76 3.76 -12.11
CA PHE A 206 4.13 4.56 -13.28
C PHE A 206 5.20 3.91 -14.18
N ILE A 207 6.07 3.07 -13.63
CA ILE A 207 7.10 2.36 -14.42
C ILE A 207 6.56 1.04 -15.01
N GLY A 208 5.60 0.41 -14.34
CA GLY A 208 5.03 -0.87 -14.75
C GLY A 208 3.95 -0.77 -15.85
N VAL A 209 3.62 0.41 -16.29
CA VAL A 209 2.71 0.73 -17.40
C VAL A 209 3.53 1.24 -18.58
#